data_cc08a88291b31eb62b4c63d1a1fdcc6d
#
_entry.id   cc08a88291b31eb62b4c63d1a1fdcc6d
#
_cell.length_a   1.000
_cell.length_b   1.000
_cell.length_c   1.000
_cell.angle_alpha   90.00
_cell.angle_beta   90.00
_cell.angle_gamma   90.00
#
_symmetry.space_group_name_H-M   'P 1'
#
loop_
_entity.id
_entity.type
_entity.pdbx_description
1 polymer ?
#
loop_
_entity_poly.entity_id
_entity_poly.type
_entity_poly.pdbx_seq_one_letter_code
_entity_poly.pdbx_strand_id
1 'polypeptide(L)'
;MNKLAMFAAAAITVGSLSGCAGSVKSEAYTNQQPKFDLYDFFDGKVKAWGIVQSRSGEVIQRFIVDIDARQDGETLILDESFNYLLGDGVKNRTWRITPAGANKYAGEAGDIIGTAEGTSYGNAFNFSYSMDLPVDDTTYEVAFDDWFFGMSEDTMMNRSYVKKFGITMAEVTIFMQKQ
;
A
#
# COMPACT_ATOMS: atom_id res chain seq x y z
N MET A 1 -33.29 -50.11 -44.37
CA MET A 1 -32.54 -50.30 -43.11
C MET A 1 -31.70 -49.05 -42.88
N ASN A 2 -32.24 -48.09 -42.10
CA ASN A 2 -31.62 -46.78 -41.86
C ASN A 2 -30.76 -46.83 -40.60
N LYS A 3 -29.47 -46.56 -40.77
CA LYS A 3 -28.58 -46.37 -39.62
C LYS A 3 -28.57 -44.85 -39.26
N LEU A 4 -29.17 -44.55 -38.13
CA LEU A 4 -29.15 -43.21 -37.53
C LEU A 4 -27.82 -43.06 -36.82
N ALA A 5 -26.96 -42.12 -37.26
CA ALA A 5 -25.74 -41.72 -36.57
C ALA A 5 -26.06 -40.69 -35.48
N MET A 6 -25.86 -41.07 -34.23
CA MET A 6 -25.94 -40.13 -33.07
C MET A 6 -24.63 -39.34 -32.96
N PHE A 7 -24.71 -38.02 -33.22
CA PHE A 7 -23.64 -37.09 -32.88
C PHE A 7 -23.78 -36.70 -31.42
N ALA A 8 -22.82 -37.15 -30.58
CA ALA A 8 -22.68 -36.66 -29.22
C ALA A 8 -21.92 -35.32 -29.24
N ALA A 9 -22.63 -34.24 -28.96
CA ALA A 9 -22.00 -32.93 -28.73
C ALA A 9 -21.35 -32.88 -27.35
N ALA A 10 -20.03 -32.91 -27.30
CA ALA A 10 -19.28 -32.65 -26.07
C ALA A 10 -19.32 -31.14 -25.79
N ALA A 11 -20.06 -30.74 -24.76
CA ALA A 11 -20.04 -29.37 -24.25
C ALA A 11 -18.73 -29.16 -23.48
N ILE A 12 -17.78 -28.41 -24.03
CA ILE A 12 -16.57 -27.94 -23.33
C ILE A 12 -17.01 -26.79 -22.43
N THR A 13 -17.17 -27.07 -21.14
CA THR A 13 -17.32 -26.04 -20.12
C THR A 13 -15.94 -25.36 -19.93
N VAL A 14 -15.80 -24.17 -20.52
CA VAL A 14 -14.70 -23.26 -20.22
C VAL A 14 -14.93 -22.75 -18.80
N GLY A 15 -14.28 -23.37 -17.82
CA GLY A 15 -14.21 -22.87 -16.45
C GLY A 15 -13.45 -21.55 -16.46
N SER A 16 -14.15 -20.44 -16.23
CA SER A 16 -13.55 -19.13 -15.98
C SER A 16 -12.74 -19.23 -14.69
N LEU A 17 -11.42 -19.29 -14.81
CA LEU A 17 -10.48 -19.03 -13.72
C LEU A 17 -10.58 -17.55 -13.35
N SER A 18 -11.60 -17.19 -12.56
CA SER A 18 -11.66 -15.92 -11.87
C SER A 18 -10.56 -15.95 -10.81
N GLY A 19 -9.34 -15.53 -11.16
CA GLY A 19 -8.32 -15.19 -10.20
C GLY A 19 -8.89 -14.08 -9.33
N CYS A 20 -9.25 -14.41 -8.08
CA CYS A 20 -9.65 -13.43 -7.08
C CYS A 20 -8.45 -12.55 -6.74
N ALA A 21 -8.27 -11.45 -7.48
CA ALA A 21 -7.59 -10.29 -6.94
C ALA A 21 -8.55 -9.68 -5.91
N GLY A 22 -8.51 -10.20 -4.67
CA GLY A 22 -9.34 -9.69 -3.58
C GLY A 22 -8.95 -8.25 -3.29
N SER A 23 -9.83 -7.30 -3.56
CA SER A 23 -9.70 -5.95 -3.00
C SER A 23 -9.98 -6.02 -1.50
N VAL A 24 -9.19 -5.30 -0.71
CA VAL A 24 -9.44 -5.15 0.73
C VAL A 24 -10.80 -4.48 0.91
N LYS A 25 -11.69 -5.10 1.70
CA LYS A 25 -13.01 -4.54 1.99
C LYS A 25 -12.90 -3.60 3.18
N SER A 26 -12.83 -2.30 2.91
CA SER A 26 -12.67 -1.24 3.92
C SER A 26 -13.73 -1.27 5.02
N GLU A 27 -14.96 -1.65 4.70
CA GLU A 27 -16.07 -1.73 5.64
C GLU A 27 -15.80 -2.72 6.80
N ALA A 28 -14.96 -3.74 6.56
CA ALA A 28 -14.59 -4.72 7.59
C ALA A 28 -13.82 -4.09 8.76
N TYR A 29 -13.20 -2.93 8.57
CA TYR A 29 -12.37 -2.26 9.57
C TYR A 29 -13.10 -1.16 10.36
N THR A 30 -14.25 -0.67 9.89
CA THR A 30 -14.96 0.51 10.44
C THR A 30 -15.20 0.46 11.96
N ASN A 31 -15.43 -0.74 12.50
CA ASN A 31 -15.71 -0.94 13.93
C ASN A 31 -14.57 -1.65 14.67
N GLN A 32 -13.39 -1.81 14.04
CA GLN A 32 -12.25 -2.48 14.67
C GLN A 32 -11.48 -1.53 15.59
N GLN A 33 -10.82 -2.12 16.60
CA GLN A 33 -9.99 -1.41 17.58
C GLN A 33 -8.53 -1.92 17.53
N PRO A 34 -7.56 -1.11 17.98
CA PRO A 34 -7.68 0.29 18.40
C PRO A 34 -8.09 1.18 17.23
N LYS A 35 -8.87 2.26 17.46
CA LYS A 35 -9.14 3.23 16.42
C LYS A 35 -7.83 3.87 16.01
N PHE A 36 -7.50 3.79 14.73
CA PHE A 36 -6.30 4.40 14.20
C PHE A 36 -6.53 5.89 13.92
N ASP A 37 -5.71 6.73 14.54
CA ASP A 37 -5.62 8.15 14.22
C ASP A 37 -4.24 8.45 13.64
N LEU A 38 -4.22 9.00 12.43
CA LEU A 38 -3.00 9.29 11.69
C LEU A 38 -2.12 10.32 12.41
N TYR A 39 -2.74 11.36 12.98
CA TYR A 39 -2.04 12.44 13.65
C TYR A 39 -1.50 12.03 15.02
N ASP A 40 -2.27 11.20 15.74
CA ASP A 40 -1.83 10.68 17.05
C ASP A 40 -0.68 9.67 16.87
N PHE A 41 -0.76 8.81 15.84
CA PHE A 41 0.31 7.83 15.61
C PHE A 41 1.60 8.52 15.15
N PHE A 42 1.51 9.45 14.20
CA PHE A 42 2.66 10.19 13.70
C PHE A 42 2.86 11.50 14.47
N ASP A 43 2.98 11.42 15.79
CA ASP A 43 3.40 12.52 16.65
C ASP A 43 4.79 12.21 17.22
N GLY A 44 5.81 12.94 16.73
CA GLY A 44 7.21 12.75 17.11
C GLY A 44 7.94 11.72 16.25
N LYS A 45 8.73 10.84 16.89
CA LYS A 45 9.60 9.91 16.16
C LYS A 45 8.97 8.54 16.00
N VAL A 46 9.05 8.02 14.79
CA VAL A 46 8.63 6.65 14.47
C VAL A 46 9.76 5.93 13.76
N LYS A 47 9.98 4.68 14.12
CA LYS A 47 10.93 3.81 13.42
C LYS A 47 10.19 2.72 12.67
N ALA A 48 10.63 2.45 11.44
CA ALA A 48 10.00 1.48 10.57
C ALA A 48 11.03 0.47 10.03
N TRP A 49 10.59 -0.77 9.86
CA TRP A 49 11.37 -1.86 9.25
C TRP A 49 10.55 -2.48 8.14
N GLY A 50 11.10 -2.50 6.93
CA GLY A 50 10.37 -2.92 5.74
C GLY A 50 11.10 -3.92 4.87
N ILE A 51 10.29 -4.70 4.15
CA ILE A 51 10.71 -5.55 3.04
C ILE A 51 9.86 -5.25 1.82
N VAL A 52 10.48 -5.38 0.64
CA VAL A 52 9.76 -5.46 -0.63
C VAL A 52 9.90 -6.86 -1.17
N GLN A 53 8.78 -7.47 -1.52
CA GLN A 53 8.74 -8.79 -2.13
C GLN A 53 8.30 -8.66 -3.59
N SER A 54 9.03 -9.32 -4.48
CA SER A 54 8.65 -9.47 -5.87
C SER A 54 7.35 -10.26 -6.00
N ARG A 55 6.77 -10.31 -7.19
CA ARG A 55 5.58 -11.11 -7.48
C ARG A 55 5.76 -12.62 -7.20
N SER A 56 7.00 -13.12 -7.25
CA SER A 56 7.32 -14.52 -6.89
C SER A 56 7.47 -14.75 -5.38
N GLY A 57 7.40 -13.68 -4.56
CA GLY A 57 7.57 -13.73 -3.10
C GLY A 57 9.02 -13.56 -2.64
N GLU A 58 9.99 -13.39 -3.55
CA GLU A 58 11.38 -13.15 -3.20
C GLU A 58 11.56 -11.77 -2.59
N VAL A 59 12.30 -11.66 -1.50
CA VAL A 59 12.66 -10.37 -0.88
C VAL A 59 13.76 -9.70 -1.71
N ILE A 60 13.39 -8.62 -2.41
CA ILE A 60 14.27 -7.85 -3.29
C ILE A 60 14.81 -6.57 -2.65
N GLN A 61 14.13 -6.05 -1.62
CA GLN A 61 14.62 -4.94 -0.80
C GLN A 61 14.36 -5.19 0.68
N ARG A 62 15.25 -4.67 1.52
CA ARG A 62 15.11 -4.64 2.97
C ARG A 62 15.66 -3.32 3.48
N PHE A 63 14.88 -2.59 4.26
CA PHE A 63 15.22 -1.24 4.68
C PHE A 63 14.72 -0.93 6.10
N ILE A 64 15.33 0.09 6.68
CA ILE A 64 14.90 0.75 7.91
C ILE A 64 14.59 2.20 7.56
N VAL A 65 13.53 2.77 8.14
CA VAL A 65 13.19 4.19 7.99
C VAL A 65 13.14 4.83 9.36
N ASP A 66 13.86 5.91 9.52
CA ASP A 66 13.68 6.83 10.63
C ASP A 66 12.75 7.95 10.15
N ILE A 67 11.63 8.16 10.84
CA ILE A 67 10.59 9.12 10.53
C ILE A 67 10.58 10.17 11.63
N ASP A 68 10.74 11.45 11.26
CA ASP A 68 10.55 12.58 12.15
C ASP A 68 9.24 13.28 11.77
N ALA A 69 8.22 13.12 12.60
CA ALA A 69 6.88 13.57 12.33
C ALA A 69 6.54 14.79 13.19
N ARG A 70 5.85 15.77 12.57
CA ARG A 70 5.38 16.99 13.24
C ARG A 70 4.13 17.54 12.58
N GLN A 71 3.39 18.32 13.36
CA GLN A 71 2.25 19.06 12.86
C GLN A 71 2.62 20.54 12.66
N ASP A 72 2.17 21.11 11.52
CA ASP A 72 2.23 22.54 11.21
C ASP A 72 0.80 23.00 10.80
N GLY A 73 0.07 23.54 11.75
CA GLY A 73 -1.36 23.82 11.60
C GLY A 73 -2.14 22.52 11.40
N GLU A 74 -2.87 22.40 10.28
CA GLU A 74 -3.58 21.17 9.90
C GLU A 74 -2.73 20.21 9.07
N THR A 75 -1.47 20.55 8.77
CA THR A 75 -0.58 19.72 7.96
C THR A 75 0.26 18.81 8.84
N LEU A 76 0.12 17.50 8.65
CA LEU A 76 1.06 16.52 9.18
C LEU A 76 2.24 16.40 8.22
N ILE A 77 3.45 16.58 8.73
CA ILE A 77 4.69 16.51 7.98
C ILE A 77 5.47 15.28 8.48
N LEU A 78 5.82 14.37 7.56
CA LEU A 78 6.63 13.19 7.84
C LEU A 78 7.93 13.32 7.06
N ASP A 79 9.05 13.54 7.74
CA ASP A 79 10.38 13.51 7.15
C ASP A 79 10.97 12.11 7.33
N GLU A 80 11.08 11.36 6.23
CA GLU A 80 11.52 9.97 6.18
C GLU A 80 12.97 9.87 5.71
N SER A 81 13.79 9.12 6.45
CA SER A 81 15.18 8.80 6.08
C SER A 81 15.35 7.28 5.95
N PHE A 82 15.68 6.82 4.75
CA PHE A 82 15.77 5.40 4.39
C PHE A 82 17.21 4.89 4.47
N ASN A 83 17.39 3.76 5.15
CA ASN A 83 18.63 2.98 5.16
C ASN A 83 18.37 1.58 4.59
N TYR A 84 18.90 1.30 3.40
CA TYR A 84 18.74 0.02 2.72
C TYR A 84 19.78 -0.99 3.20
N LEU A 85 19.31 -2.17 3.61
CA LEU A 85 20.13 -3.32 3.99
C LEU A 85 20.24 -4.33 2.83
N LEU A 86 19.33 -4.25 1.86
CA LEU A 86 19.29 -5.00 0.61
C LEU A 86 18.58 -4.13 -0.44
N GLY A 87 19.11 -4.09 -1.66
CA GLY A 87 18.61 -3.22 -2.73
C GLY A 87 18.94 -1.75 -2.47
N ASP A 88 18.27 -0.86 -3.18
CA ASP A 88 18.39 0.60 -3.05
C ASP A 88 17.06 1.29 -3.37
N GLY A 89 17.02 2.62 -3.27
CA GLY A 89 15.84 3.44 -3.54
C GLY A 89 16.04 4.88 -3.08
N VAL A 90 14.93 5.59 -2.88
CA VAL A 90 14.95 6.96 -2.35
C VAL A 90 15.64 7.00 -0.99
N LYS A 91 16.47 8.01 -0.76
CA LYS A 91 17.17 8.17 0.52
C LYS A 91 16.35 8.96 1.51
N ASN A 92 15.61 9.96 1.03
CA ASN A 92 14.76 10.80 1.86
C ASN A 92 13.46 11.08 1.11
N ARG A 93 12.37 11.18 1.88
CA ARG A 93 11.05 11.60 1.40
C ARG A 93 10.40 12.46 2.47
N THR A 94 9.71 13.50 2.06
CA THR A 94 8.85 14.27 2.94
C THR A 94 7.41 14.17 2.46
N TRP A 95 6.54 13.64 3.30
CA TRP A 95 5.11 13.73 3.11
C TRP A 95 4.53 14.97 3.77
N ARG A 96 3.56 15.59 3.12
CA ARG A 96 2.67 16.62 3.67
C ARG A 96 1.26 16.11 3.52
N ILE A 97 0.58 15.87 4.65
CA ILE A 97 -0.75 15.26 4.68
C ILE A 97 -1.71 16.24 5.36
N THR A 98 -2.83 16.52 4.70
CA THR A 98 -3.86 17.44 5.20
C THR A 98 -5.23 16.78 5.22
N PRO A 99 -6.13 17.19 6.12
CA PRO A 99 -7.53 16.76 6.07
C PRO A 99 -8.20 17.21 4.77
N ALA A 100 -8.98 16.32 4.15
CA ALA A 100 -9.73 16.58 2.91
C ALA A 100 -11.22 16.28 3.05
N GLY A 101 -11.73 16.25 4.28
CA GLY A 101 -13.11 15.96 4.64
C GLY A 101 -13.22 14.93 5.76
N ALA A 102 -14.42 14.48 6.08
CA ALA A 102 -14.63 13.48 7.13
C ALA A 102 -13.88 12.19 6.81
N ASN A 103 -12.93 11.81 7.67
CA ASN A 103 -12.08 10.61 7.52
C ASN A 103 -11.26 10.54 6.22
N LYS A 104 -11.13 11.66 5.48
CA LYS A 104 -10.37 11.75 4.23
C LYS A 104 -9.18 12.66 4.39
N TYR A 105 -8.12 12.34 3.65
CA TYR A 105 -6.85 13.05 3.68
C TYR A 105 -6.31 13.19 2.26
N ALA A 106 -5.60 14.28 2.02
CA ALA A 106 -4.81 14.51 0.83
C ALA A 106 -3.33 14.51 1.20
N GLY A 107 -2.48 13.91 0.39
CA GLY A 107 -1.05 13.85 0.65
C GLY A 107 -0.23 14.25 -0.55
N GLU A 108 0.91 14.90 -0.30
CA GLU A 108 1.88 15.31 -1.31
C GLU A 108 3.27 14.85 -0.90
N ALA A 109 4.05 14.38 -1.86
CA ALA A 109 5.48 14.10 -1.73
C ALA A 109 6.19 14.43 -3.04
N GLY A 110 7.49 14.66 -2.97
CA GLY A 110 8.26 15.13 -4.13
C GLY A 110 8.46 14.12 -5.25
N ASP A 111 8.17 12.84 -4.99
CA ASP A 111 8.40 11.71 -5.89
C ASP A 111 7.10 11.00 -6.34
N ILE A 112 5.92 11.56 -6.00
CA ILE A 112 4.63 11.04 -6.47
C ILE A 112 4.07 11.86 -7.63
N ILE A 113 3.15 11.26 -8.37
CA ILE A 113 2.40 11.91 -9.44
C ILE A 113 1.07 12.42 -8.87
N GLY A 114 0.87 13.76 -8.91
CA GLY A 114 -0.35 14.38 -8.40
C GLY A 114 -0.45 14.34 -6.87
N THR A 115 -1.64 14.05 -6.36
CA THR A 115 -1.98 14.04 -4.93
C THR A 115 -2.37 12.63 -4.51
N ALA A 116 -1.85 12.18 -3.37
CA ALA A 116 -2.27 10.95 -2.74
C ALA A 116 -3.63 11.12 -2.03
N GLU A 117 -4.46 10.10 -2.07
CA GLU A 117 -5.76 10.08 -1.41
C GLU A 117 -5.75 9.12 -0.22
N GLY A 118 -6.13 9.62 0.96
CA GLY A 118 -6.21 8.87 2.20
C GLY A 118 -7.64 8.71 2.71
N THR A 119 -7.93 7.57 3.35
CA THR A 119 -9.21 7.37 4.04
C THR A 119 -9.02 6.49 5.28
N SER A 120 -9.55 6.93 6.43
CA SER A 120 -9.54 6.16 7.69
C SER A 120 -10.80 5.31 7.86
N TYR A 121 -10.61 4.08 8.35
CA TYR A 121 -11.66 3.08 8.61
C TYR A 121 -11.39 2.37 9.95
N GLY A 122 -11.91 2.86 11.06
CA GLY A 122 -11.69 2.27 12.38
C GLY A 122 -10.20 2.08 12.71
N ASN A 123 -9.70 0.84 12.74
CA ASN A 123 -8.29 0.55 13.01
C ASN A 123 -7.39 0.52 11.76
N ALA A 124 -7.92 0.89 10.58
CA ALA A 124 -7.17 0.89 9.33
C ALA A 124 -7.18 2.26 8.66
N PHE A 125 -6.12 2.52 7.89
CA PHE A 125 -6.01 3.67 7.02
C PHE A 125 -5.53 3.21 5.65
N ASN A 126 -6.24 3.62 4.60
CA ASN A 126 -5.82 3.38 3.23
C ASN A 126 -5.24 4.66 2.64
N PHE A 127 -4.13 4.53 1.92
CA PHE A 127 -3.47 5.63 1.23
C PHE A 127 -3.08 5.18 -0.17
N SER A 128 -3.55 5.88 -1.20
CA SER A 128 -3.32 5.51 -2.59
C SER A 128 -2.72 6.66 -3.40
N TYR A 129 -1.73 6.34 -4.22
CA TYR A 129 -1.02 7.30 -5.07
C TYR A 129 -0.36 6.61 -6.25
N SER A 130 0.07 7.39 -7.23
CA SER A 130 0.94 6.95 -8.33
C SER A 130 2.33 7.58 -8.21
N MET A 131 3.34 6.86 -8.67
CA MET A 131 4.69 7.40 -8.79
C MET A 131 5.42 6.78 -9.98
N ASP A 132 6.42 7.51 -10.47
CA ASP A 132 7.37 7.01 -11.44
C ASP A 132 8.49 6.21 -10.74
N LEU A 133 8.53 4.91 -11.01
CA LEU A 133 9.50 4.00 -10.42
C LEU A 133 10.60 3.67 -11.45
N PRO A 134 11.86 4.10 -11.23
CA PRO A 134 12.97 3.65 -12.03
C PRO A 134 13.26 2.17 -11.79
N VAL A 135 13.34 1.38 -12.87
CA VAL A 135 13.74 -0.03 -12.83
C VAL A 135 14.71 -0.24 -13.99
N ASP A 136 15.94 -0.52 -13.70
CA ASP A 136 17.05 -0.56 -14.66
C ASP A 136 17.11 0.75 -15.50
N ASP A 137 17.10 0.64 -16.83
CA ASP A 137 17.13 1.79 -17.75
C ASP A 137 15.73 2.33 -18.12
N THR A 138 14.67 1.89 -17.43
CA THR A 138 13.28 2.24 -17.75
C THR A 138 12.56 2.79 -16.55
N THR A 139 11.72 3.80 -16.75
CA THR A 139 10.82 4.33 -15.72
C THR A 139 9.40 3.83 -15.95
N TYR A 140 8.78 3.35 -14.91
CA TYR A 140 7.41 2.84 -14.94
C TYR A 140 6.51 3.65 -14.00
N GLU A 141 5.43 4.18 -14.53
CA GLU A 141 4.34 4.65 -13.69
C GLU A 141 3.66 3.45 -13.03
N VAL A 142 3.61 3.45 -11.70
CA VAL A 142 2.99 2.43 -10.86
C VAL A 142 2.03 3.05 -9.86
N ALA A 143 0.98 2.33 -9.49
CA ALA A 143 0.06 2.72 -8.44
C ALA A 143 0.39 1.97 -7.15
N PHE A 144 0.42 2.72 -6.05
CA PHE A 144 0.53 2.21 -4.70
C PHE A 144 -0.85 2.18 -4.04
N ASP A 145 -1.16 1.08 -3.39
CA ASP A 145 -2.37 0.87 -2.59
C ASP A 145 -1.92 0.42 -1.20
N ASP A 146 -1.73 1.41 -0.32
CA ASP A 146 -1.13 1.25 0.99
C ASP A 146 -2.22 1.07 2.04
N TRP A 147 -2.13 0.01 2.82
CA TRP A 147 -2.99 -0.26 3.95
C TRP A 147 -2.19 -0.25 5.23
N PHE A 148 -2.59 0.59 6.16
CA PHE A 148 -2.03 0.69 7.50
C PHE A 148 -3.04 0.12 8.48
N PHE A 149 -2.56 -0.71 9.41
CA PHE A 149 -3.37 -1.37 10.41
C PHE A 149 -2.81 -1.07 11.79
N GLY A 150 -3.55 -0.33 12.62
CA GLY A 150 -3.20 -0.10 14.03
C GLY A 150 -3.21 -1.43 14.79
N MET A 151 -2.08 -1.77 15.40
CA MET A 151 -1.91 -2.98 16.21
C MET A 151 -2.04 -2.68 17.70
N SER A 152 -1.50 -1.53 18.11
CA SER A 152 -1.62 -0.92 19.43
C SER A 152 -1.53 0.61 19.29
N GLU A 153 -1.47 1.34 20.41
CA GLU A 153 -1.30 2.80 20.40
C GLU A 153 0.05 3.23 19.81
N ASP A 154 1.07 2.37 19.89
CA ASP A 154 2.46 2.65 19.51
C ASP A 154 2.99 1.81 18.35
N THR A 155 2.22 0.83 17.86
CA THR A 155 2.65 -0.06 16.79
C THR A 155 1.63 -0.17 15.65
N MET A 156 2.14 -0.31 14.44
CA MET A 156 1.36 -0.39 13.21
C MET A 156 2.01 -1.31 12.19
N MET A 157 1.21 -2.00 11.41
CA MET A 157 1.62 -2.72 10.21
C MET A 157 1.13 -1.99 8.97
N ASN A 158 2.02 -1.81 8.00
CA ASN A 158 1.65 -1.38 6.65
C ASN A 158 1.82 -2.54 5.67
N ARG A 159 0.88 -2.65 4.74
CA ARG A 159 0.99 -3.51 3.57
C ARG A 159 0.60 -2.71 2.33
N SER A 160 1.56 -2.59 1.41
CA SER A 160 1.39 -1.89 0.14
C SER A 160 1.35 -2.88 -1.02
N TYR A 161 0.47 -2.63 -1.95
CA TYR A 161 0.43 -3.33 -3.23
C TYR A 161 0.92 -2.38 -4.32
N VAL A 162 2.05 -2.71 -4.93
CA VAL A 162 2.60 -1.97 -6.08
C VAL A 162 1.99 -2.55 -7.34
N LYS A 163 1.17 -1.76 -8.02
CA LYS A 163 0.37 -2.22 -9.16
C LYS A 163 0.78 -1.53 -10.45
N LYS A 164 0.82 -2.30 -11.55
CA LYS A 164 0.93 -1.80 -12.91
C LYS A 164 -0.19 -2.39 -13.75
N PHE A 165 -0.95 -1.55 -14.46
CA PHE A 165 -2.14 -1.97 -15.22
C PHE A 165 -3.12 -2.82 -14.38
N GLY A 166 -3.29 -2.49 -13.10
CA GLY A 166 -4.16 -3.23 -12.17
C GLY A 166 -3.61 -4.57 -11.66
N ILE A 167 -2.40 -4.98 -12.06
CA ILE A 167 -1.77 -6.23 -11.65
C ILE A 167 -0.72 -5.92 -10.56
N THR A 168 -0.78 -6.63 -9.43
CA THR A 168 0.24 -6.52 -8.38
C THR A 168 1.58 -7.07 -8.88
N MET A 169 2.59 -6.22 -8.89
CA MET A 169 3.95 -6.51 -9.33
C MET A 169 4.90 -6.75 -8.17
N ALA A 170 4.66 -6.09 -7.03
CA ALA A 170 5.41 -6.25 -5.80
C ALA A 170 4.51 -5.94 -4.60
N GLU A 171 4.91 -6.43 -3.44
CA GLU A 171 4.27 -6.13 -2.16
C GLU A 171 5.31 -5.56 -1.20
N VAL A 172 4.94 -4.53 -0.45
CA VAL A 172 5.74 -3.97 0.63
C VAL A 172 5.07 -4.30 1.94
N THR A 173 5.85 -4.77 2.90
CA THR A 173 5.37 -4.96 4.28
C THR A 173 6.29 -4.18 5.22
N ILE A 174 5.71 -3.32 6.06
CA ILE A 174 6.45 -2.48 6.99
C ILE A 174 5.84 -2.62 8.38
N PHE A 175 6.67 -2.89 9.37
CA PHE A 175 6.33 -2.74 10.78
C PHE A 175 6.81 -1.37 11.25
N MET A 176 5.97 -0.62 11.96
CA MET A 176 6.28 0.72 12.48
C MET A 176 6.06 0.78 13.99
N GLN A 177 6.92 1.53 14.67
CA GLN A 177 6.85 1.71 16.13
C GLN A 177 7.21 3.14 16.51
N LYS A 178 6.37 3.77 17.33
CA LYS A 178 6.70 5.07 17.99
C LYS A 178 7.91 4.89 18.91
N GLN A 179 8.73 5.94 19.00
CA GLN A 179 9.98 5.95 19.79
C GLN A 179 9.84 6.79 21.06
#